data_941ffdf1102a3f64fd1a25b1671a7b59
#
_entry.id   941ffdf1102a3f64fd1a25b1671a7b59
#
_cell.length_a   1.000
_cell.length_b   1.000
_cell.length_c   1.000
_cell.angle_alpha   90.00
_cell.angle_beta   90.00
_cell.angle_gamma   90.00
#
_symmetry.space_group_name_H-M   'P 1'
#
loop_
_entity.id
_entity.type
_entity.pdbx_description
1 polymer ?
#
loop_
_entity_poly.entity_id
_entity_poly.type
_entity_poly.pdbx_seq_one_letter_code
_entity_poly.pdbx_strand_id
1 'polypeptide(L)'
;MAETIERKIGFYRLNFFKDDVQVSARSVFEAIDSISMDSERRYYPLPNGNFWVMTIHSKEMPMCISMATIRMEDLPFKFKKGKGAAVEPLELALEEGLYEPMHFKLFEDDIIGVENAFYAPRPTCLKSYVPFA
;
A
#
# COMPACT_ATOMS: atom_id res chain seq x y z
N MET A 1 -0.92 23.76 24.39
CA MET A 1 0.37 23.11 24.09
C MET A 1 0.17 22.12 22.95
N ALA A 2 0.96 22.22 21.91
CA ALA A 2 0.82 21.34 20.76
C ALA A 2 1.35 19.94 21.09
N GLU A 3 0.61 18.91 20.73
CA GLU A 3 1.08 17.54 20.80
C GLU A 3 2.04 17.27 19.65
N THR A 4 3.15 16.61 19.95
CA THR A 4 4.10 16.16 18.93
C THR A 4 3.91 14.69 18.68
N ILE A 5 3.66 14.33 17.42
CA ILE A 5 3.58 12.94 17.00
C ILE A 5 4.87 12.61 16.27
N GLU A 6 5.61 11.63 16.78
CA GLU A 6 6.80 11.13 16.13
C GLU A 6 6.46 9.93 15.26
N ARG A 7 6.93 9.94 14.00
CA ARG A 7 6.80 8.84 13.07
C ARG A 7 8.16 8.53 12.46
N LYS A 8 8.42 7.24 12.28
CA LYS A 8 9.65 6.80 11.63
C LYS A 8 9.47 6.81 10.12
N ILE A 9 10.38 7.50 9.43
CA ILE A 9 10.46 7.50 7.98
C ILE A 9 11.75 6.80 7.58
N GLY A 10 11.62 5.73 6.81
CA GLY A 10 12.75 5.02 6.23
C GLY A 10 13.01 5.50 4.81
N PHE A 11 14.27 5.57 4.42
CA PHE A 11 14.65 5.91 3.06
C PHE A 11 15.31 4.70 2.41
N TYR A 12 14.90 4.41 1.18
CA TYR A 12 15.37 3.25 0.43
C TYR A 12 15.65 3.64 -1.00
N ARG A 13 16.70 3.08 -1.58
CA ARG A 13 16.95 3.21 -3.03
C ARG A 13 16.34 2.02 -3.74
N LEU A 14 15.59 2.30 -4.80
CA LEU A 14 14.98 1.29 -5.63
C LEU A 14 15.85 1.03 -6.86
N ASN A 15 16.14 -0.24 -7.14
CA ASN A 15 16.86 -0.63 -8.33
C ASN A 15 15.99 -1.61 -9.11
N PHE A 16 15.39 -1.13 -10.20
CA PHE A 16 14.58 -1.95 -11.09
C PHE A 16 15.34 -2.26 -12.36
N PHE A 17 15.20 -3.50 -12.83
CA PHE A 17 15.86 -3.97 -14.05
C PHE A 17 14.83 -4.60 -14.98
N LYS A 18 14.99 -4.35 -16.29
CA LYS A 18 14.24 -5.01 -17.33
C LYS A 18 15.25 -5.51 -18.37
N ASP A 19 15.30 -6.83 -18.59
CA ASP A 19 16.27 -7.46 -19.52
C ASP A 19 17.71 -7.03 -19.20
N ASP A 20 18.09 -7.08 -17.92
CA ASP A 20 19.39 -6.69 -17.37
C ASP A 20 19.76 -5.19 -17.56
N VAL A 21 18.80 -4.37 -17.97
CA VAL A 21 18.97 -2.92 -18.07
C VAL A 21 18.21 -2.24 -16.94
N GLN A 22 18.90 -1.36 -16.19
CA GLN A 22 18.27 -0.61 -15.12
C GLN A 22 17.27 0.38 -15.69
N VAL A 23 16.06 0.39 -15.12
CA VAL A 23 14.98 1.32 -15.47
C VAL A 23 14.66 2.22 -14.27
N SER A 24 14.18 3.43 -14.54
CA SER A 24 13.83 4.37 -13.46
C SER A 24 12.60 3.90 -12.70
N ALA A 25 12.59 4.13 -11.39
CA ALA A 25 11.41 3.82 -10.57
C ALA A 25 10.18 4.59 -11.04
N ARG A 26 10.36 5.84 -11.47
CA ARG A 26 9.26 6.66 -12.00
C ARG A 26 8.57 5.98 -13.18
N SER A 27 9.33 5.47 -14.13
CA SER A 27 8.76 4.79 -15.31
C SER A 27 8.04 3.50 -14.92
N VAL A 28 8.56 2.75 -13.94
CA VAL A 28 7.92 1.54 -13.43
C VAL A 28 6.58 1.87 -12.78
N PHE A 29 6.53 2.88 -11.92
CA PHE A 29 5.29 3.25 -11.24
C PHE A 29 4.26 3.86 -12.20
N GLU A 30 4.69 4.64 -13.19
CA GLU A 30 3.81 5.12 -14.25
C GLU A 30 3.21 3.98 -15.07
N ALA A 31 4.01 2.95 -15.36
CA ALA A 31 3.53 1.77 -16.07
C ALA A 31 2.49 1.01 -15.26
N ILE A 32 2.70 0.87 -13.94
CA ILE A 32 1.73 0.24 -13.05
C ILE A 32 0.43 1.05 -13.01
N ASP A 33 0.54 2.38 -12.91
CA ASP A 33 -0.63 3.26 -12.88
C ASP A 33 -1.46 3.16 -14.17
N SER A 34 -0.83 2.83 -15.29
CA SER A 34 -1.53 2.64 -16.57
C SER A 34 -2.35 1.36 -16.62
N ILE A 35 -2.12 0.40 -15.71
CA ILE A 35 -2.92 -0.82 -15.61
C ILE A 35 -4.26 -0.46 -14.98
N SER A 36 -5.37 -0.86 -15.64
CA SER A 36 -6.72 -0.61 -15.11
C SER A 36 -6.90 -1.18 -13.70
N MET A 37 -7.59 -0.44 -12.83
CA MET A 37 -7.98 -0.94 -11.51
C MET A 37 -8.95 -2.13 -11.59
N ASP A 38 -9.56 -2.36 -12.74
CA ASP A 38 -10.41 -3.54 -12.97
C ASP A 38 -9.57 -4.78 -13.35
N SER A 39 -8.29 -4.61 -13.64
CA SER A 39 -7.40 -5.70 -14.00
C SER A 39 -6.89 -6.45 -12.77
N GLU A 40 -6.90 -7.77 -12.80
CA GLU A 40 -6.33 -8.59 -11.74
C GLU A 40 -4.83 -8.38 -11.56
N ARG A 41 -4.14 -7.84 -12.56
CA ARG A 41 -2.72 -7.52 -12.49
C ARG A 41 -2.39 -6.45 -11.44
N ARG A 42 -3.38 -5.64 -11.02
CA ARG A 42 -3.20 -4.64 -9.97
C ARG A 42 -3.24 -5.25 -8.57
N TYR A 43 -3.71 -6.47 -8.42
CA TYR A 43 -3.98 -7.08 -7.12
C TYR A 43 -3.08 -8.30 -6.91
N TYR A 44 -2.06 -8.14 -6.06
CA TYR A 44 -1.16 -9.23 -5.71
C TYR A 44 -1.81 -10.13 -4.66
N PRO A 45 -2.08 -11.41 -4.96
CA PRO A 45 -2.79 -12.29 -4.04
C PRO A 45 -1.95 -12.65 -2.81
N LEU A 46 -2.59 -12.61 -1.66
CA LEU A 46 -2.05 -13.03 -0.38
C LEU A 46 -2.91 -14.18 0.17
N PRO A 47 -2.43 -14.90 1.20
CA PRO A 47 -3.25 -15.93 1.85
C PRO A 47 -4.58 -15.37 2.37
N ASN A 48 -5.60 -16.25 2.47
CA ASN A 48 -6.92 -15.95 3.04
C ASN A 48 -7.74 -14.90 2.27
N GLY A 49 -7.51 -14.78 0.96
CA GLY A 49 -8.24 -13.83 0.13
C GLY A 49 -7.80 -12.38 0.26
N ASN A 50 -6.79 -12.11 1.09
CA ASN A 50 -6.17 -10.78 1.20
C ASN A 50 -5.35 -10.46 -0.05
N PHE A 51 -5.05 -9.20 -0.29
CA PHE A 51 -4.22 -8.82 -1.43
C PHE A 51 -3.53 -7.47 -1.21
N TRP A 52 -2.47 -7.23 -1.99
CA TRP A 52 -1.83 -5.93 -2.07
C TRP A 52 -2.32 -5.17 -3.30
N VAL A 53 -2.48 -3.87 -3.15
CA VAL A 53 -2.79 -2.96 -4.27
C VAL A 53 -1.97 -1.69 -4.14
N MET A 54 -1.43 -1.23 -5.27
CA MET A 54 -0.71 0.04 -5.36
C MET A 54 -1.62 1.11 -5.96
N THR A 55 -1.60 2.30 -5.37
CA THR A 55 -2.30 3.47 -5.86
C THR A 55 -1.34 4.63 -6.00
N ILE A 56 -1.34 5.28 -7.16
CA ILE A 56 -0.57 6.47 -7.42
C ILE A 56 -1.48 7.68 -7.21
N HIS A 57 -1.19 8.47 -6.17
CA HIS A 57 -2.02 9.64 -5.83
C HIS A 57 -1.59 10.90 -6.56
N SER A 58 -0.31 11.02 -6.86
CA SER A 58 0.23 12.13 -7.64
C SER A 58 1.40 11.67 -8.48
N LYS A 59 1.38 11.99 -9.76
CA LYS A 59 2.46 11.70 -10.72
C LYS A 59 3.54 12.77 -10.75
N GLU A 60 3.29 13.93 -10.16
CA GLU A 60 4.27 14.99 -10.05
C GLU A 60 5.34 14.62 -9.03
N MET A 61 6.59 14.97 -9.33
CA MET A 61 7.70 14.68 -8.41
C MET A 61 7.72 15.67 -7.25
N PRO A 62 7.85 15.18 -6.02
CA PRO A 62 7.91 13.77 -5.64
C PRO A 62 6.55 13.07 -5.81
N MET A 63 6.57 11.88 -6.39
CA MET A 63 5.35 11.10 -6.59
C MET A 63 4.81 10.61 -5.24
N CYS A 64 3.50 10.74 -5.05
CA CYS A 64 2.83 10.24 -3.85
C CYS A 64 2.15 8.91 -4.16
N ILE A 65 2.56 7.86 -3.47
CA ILE A 65 2.15 6.48 -3.76
C ILE A 65 1.76 5.80 -2.46
N SER A 66 0.78 4.91 -2.53
CA SER A 66 0.50 3.99 -1.44
C SER A 66 0.49 2.55 -1.93
N MET A 67 1.00 1.65 -1.10
CA MET A 67 0.83 0.21 -1.22
C MET A 67 0.03 -0.25 -0.03
N ALA A 68 -1.11 -0.86 -0.26
CA ALA A 68 -1.99 -1.27 0.82
C ALA A 68 -2.18 -2.77 0.85
N THR A 69 -2.30 -3.31 2.05
CA THR A 69 -2.91 -4.61 2.27
C THR A 69 -4.41 -4.40 2.39
N ILE A 70 -5.17 -5.14 1.60
CA ILE A 70 -6.63 -5.20 1.73
C ILE A 70 -6.96 -6.50 2.45
N ARG A 71 -7.44 -6.36 3.67
CA ARG A 71 -7.79 -7.51 4.50
C ARG A 71 -9.26 -7.86 4.32
N MET A 72 -9.50 -9.09 3.86
CA MET A 72 -10.85 -9.61 3.62
C MET A 72 -11.30 -10.54 4.74
N GLU A 73 -10.36 -11.10 5.49
CA GLU A 73 -10.60 -12.02 6.62
C GLU A 73 -9.87 -11.55 7.87
N ASP A 74 -10.16 -12.15 9.01
CA ASP A 74 -9.59 -11.82 10.31
C ASP A 74 -9.78 -10.33 10.65
N LEU A 75 -10.96 -9.81 10.33
CA LEU A 75 -11.30 -8.42 10.57
C LEU A 75 -11.49 -8.14 12.07
N PRO A 76 -11.15 -6.94 12.54
CA PRO A 76 -11.37 -6.58 13.93
C PRO A 76 -12.85 -6.50 14.24
N PHE A 77 -13.19 -6.67 15.53
CA PHE A 77 -14.52 -6.40 16.01
C PHE A 77 -14.72 -4.90 16.20
N LYS A 78 -15.94 -4.43 15.97
CA LYS A 78 -16.33 -3.08 16.32
C LYS A 78 -17.02 -3.06 17.69
N PHE A 79 -16.89 -1.98 18.41
CA PHE A 79 -17.59 -1.74 19.68
C PHE A 79 -18.66 -0.68 19.49
N LYS A 80 -19.87 -0.99 19.85
CA LYS A 80 -20.98 -0.05 19.84
C LYS A 80 -21.13 0.60 21.21
N LYS A 81 -20.87 1.91 21.30
CA LYS A 81 -20.96 2.70 22.53
C LYS A 81 -22.39 3.15 22.77
N GLY A 82 -22.80 3.16 24.03
CA GLY A 82 -24.08 3.72 24.46
C GLY A 82 -25.02 2.66 25.02
N LYS A 83 -26.34 2.97 25.00
CA LYS A 83 -27.37 2.03 25.45
C LYS A 83 -27.39 0.81 24.56
N GLY A 84 -27.17 -0.36 25.13
CA GLY A 84 -27.01 -1.58 24.34
C GLY A 84 -25.58 -1.77 23.81
N ALA A 85 -24.57 -1.23 24.51
CA ALA A 85 -23.17 -1.41 24.14
C ALA A 85 -22.82 -2.88 23.96
N ALA A 86 -22.11 -3.21 22.88
CA ALA A 86 -21.74 -4.56 22.55
C ALA A 86 -20.51 -4.60 21.64
N VAL A 87 -19.76 -5.70 21.73
CA VAL A 87 -18.72 -6.03 20.76
C VAL A 87 -19.37 -6.80 19.63
N GLU A 88 -19.20 -6.32 18.41
CA GLU A 88 -19.82 -6.90 17.22
C GLU A 88 -18.76 -7.19 16.15
N PRO A 89 -18.94 -8.24 15.31
CA PRO A 89 -18.08 -8.42 14.15
C PRO A 89 -18.16 -7.20 13.23
N LEU A 90 -17.01 -6.83 12.66
CA LEU A 90 -16.97 -5.82 11.62
C LEU A 90 -17.48 -6.44 10.31
N GLU A 91 -18.68 -6.06 9.89
CA GLU A 91 -19.27 -6.54 8.66
C GLU A 91 -18.98 -5.59 7.50
N LEU A 92 -18.53 -6.16 6.39
CA LEU A 92 -18.26 -5.44 5.17
C LEU A 92 -19.02 -6.11 4.02
N ALA A 93 -19.32 -5.34 2.97
CA ALA A 93 -19.89 -5.91 1.76
C ALA A 93 -18.89 -6.88 1.11
N LEU A 94 -19.39 -7.78 0.26
CA LEU A 94 -18.62 -8.87 -0.34
C LEU A 94 -17.33 -8.39 -1.06
N GLU A 95 -17.39 -7.21 -1.69
CA GLU A 95 -16.25 -6.65 -2.42
C GLU A 95 -15.44 -5.64 -1.61
N GLU A 96 -15.77 -5.45 -0.35
CA GLU A 96 -15.10 -4.52 0.52
C GLU A 96 -14.07 -5.23 1.40
N GLY A 97 -12.98 -4.54 1.69
CA GLY A 97 -11.95 -5.01 2.58
C GLY A 97 -11.40 -3.88 3.45
N LEU A 98 -10.66 -4.22 4.48
CA LEU A 98 -10.03 -3.25 5.36
C LEU A 98 -8.73 -2.76 4.71
N TYR A 99 -8.63 -1.45 4.51
CA TYR A 99 -7.50 -0.80 3.85
C TYR A 99 -6.40 -0.45 4.87
N GLU A 100 -5.23 -1.06 4.70
CA GLU A 100 -4.07 -0.84 5.57
C GLU A 100 -2.88 -0.37 4.72
N PRO A 101 -2.70 0.95 4.53
CA PRO A 101 -1.72 1.47 3.60
C PRO A 101 -0.33 1.67 4.17
N MET A 102 0.68 1.49 3.32
CA MET A 102 2.02 2.03 3.46
C MET A 102 2.13 3.21 2.49
N HIS A 103 2.28 4.41 3.02
CA HIS A 103 2.46 5.61 2.21
C HIS A 103 3.94 5.85 1.95
N PHE A 104 4.29 6.19 0.72
CA PHE A 104 5.64 6.57 0.38
C PHE A 104 5.67 7.62 -0.72
N LYS A 105 6.79 8.34 -0.77
CA LYS A 105 7.06 9.31 -1.83
C LYS A 105 8.29 8.88 -2.60
N LEU A 106 8.21 8.99 -3.92
CA LEU A 106 9.35 8.78 -4.79
C LEU A 106 10.01 10.14 -5.07
N PHE A 107 11.27 10.24 -4.66
CA PHE A 107 12.14 11.38 -4.94
C PHE A 107 13.02 11.05 -6.15
N GLU A 108 13.83 12.02 -6.57
CA GLU A 108 14.83 11.81 -7.61
C GLU A 108 15.86 10.75 -7.21
N ASP A 109 16.60 10.22 -8.19
CA ASP A 109 17.59 9.15 -8.00
C ASP A 109 17.03 7.83 -7.46
N ASP A 110 15.74 7.57 -7.74
CA ASP A 110 15.06 6.33 -7.36
C ASP A 110 15.03 6.07 -5.85
N ILE A 111 15.01 7.14 -5.07
CA ILE A 111 14.92 7.07 -3.62
C ILE A 111 13.46 7.24 -3.19
N ILE A 112 13.00 6.35 -2.30
CA ILE A 112 11.68 6.49 -1.66
C ILE A 112 11.84 6.80 -0.19
N GLY A 113 10.95 7.67 0.31
CA GLY A 113 10.75 7.89 1.74
C GLY A 113 9.47 7.22 2.17
N VAL A 114 9.55 6.30 3.12
CA VAL A 114 8.44 5.45 3.54
C VAL A 114 8.09 5.73 4.98
N GLU A 115 6.79 5.97 5.24
CA GLU A 115 6.24 6.01 6.58
C GLU A 115 5.90 4.59 7.02
N ASN A 116 6.53 4.12 8.10
CA ASN A 116 6.27 2.78 8.62
C ASN A 116 5.01 2.77 9.48
N ALA A 117 4.04 1.95 9.11
CA ALA A 117 2.82 1.71 9.87
C ALA A 117 2.74 0.25 10.30
N PHE A 118 2.14 -0.01 11.47
CA PHE A 118 2.18 -1.31 12.11
C PHE A 118 1.56 -2.43 11.27
N TYR A 119 0.37 -2.20 10.67
CA TYR A 119 -0.34 -3.20 9.88
C TYR A 119 -0.11 -3.05 8.37
N ALA A 120 0.64 -2.06 7.96
CA ALA A 120 0.89 -1.83 6.54
C ALA A 120 1.91 -2.82 5.96
N PRO A 121 1.92 -3.01 4.63
CA PRO A 121 3.00 -3.74 3.98
C PRO A 121 4.36 -3.12 4.30
N ARG A 122 5.40 -3.95 4.30
CA ARG A 122 6.78 -3.48 4.44
C ARG A 122 7.32 -3.06 3.08
N PRO A 123 8.34 -2.17 3.02
CA PRO A 123 8.92 -1.75 1.74
C PRO A 123 9.37 -2.90 0.84
N THR A 124 9.77 -4.03 1.42
CA THR A 124 10.18 -5.22 0.67
C THR A 124 9.04 -5.82 -0.18
N CYS A 125 7.78 -5.46 0.08
CA CYS A 125 6.66 -5.91 -0.74
C CYS A 125 6.79 -5.51 -2.20
N LEU A 126 7.51 -4.42 -2.50
CA LEU A 126 7.75 -3.97 -3.87
C LEU A 126 8.52 -5.00 -4.70
N LYS A 127 9.39 -5.80 -4.07
CA LYS A 127 10.13 -6.87 -4.75
C LYS A 127 9.21 -7.94 -5.33
N SER A 128 8.09 -8.19 -4.67
CA SER A 128 7.10 -9.17 -5.13
C SER A 128 6.04 -8.54 -6.01
N TYR A 129 5.57 -7.35 -5.66
CA TYR A 129 4.47 -6.68 -6.37
C TYR A 129 4.86 -6.21 -7.77
N VAL A 130 6.00 -5.55 -7.92
CA VAL A 130 6.39 -4.94 -9.20
C VAL A 130 6.52 -5.98 -10.32
N PRO A 131 7.22 -7.12 -10.15
CA PRO A 131 7.28 -8.13 -11.21
C PRO A 131 5.92 -8.77 -11.53
N PHE A 132 5.01 -8.81 -10.55
CA PHE A 132 3.67 -9.36 -10.74
C PHE A 132 2.78 -8.44 -11.60
N ALA A 133 2.85 -7.14 -11.34
CA ALA A 133 1.99 -6.14 -11.99
C ALA A 133 2.31 -5.89 -13.46
#